data_e2e38c514b1c144c563a597b87f2bd8e
#
_entry.id   e2e38c514b1c144c563a597b87f2bd8e
#
_cell.length_a   1.000
_cell.length_b   1.000
_cell.length_c   1.000
_cell.angle_alpha   90.00
_cell.angle_beta   90.00
_cell.angle_gamma   90.00
#
_symmetry.space_group_name_H-M   'P 1'
#
loop_
_entity.id
_entity.type
_entity.pdbx_description
1 polymer ?
#
loop_
_entity_poly.entity_id
_entity_poly.type
_entity_poly.pdbx_seq_one_letter_code
_entity_poly.pdbx_strand_id
1 'polypeptide(L)'
;LLKTFALTHGYVYVSPDDIRKELTGNEINQTRNADVWEEVHERCREGLRNGTVVLDSTMVNTEQRKSMLAFLREHGAEHIQGVYCDAPFSTALERNSDRERVIPGHAMARMKRLITEAPPETSEGFDSLFTFDEYGALVRAEMMHDGQEVAREFKKFR
;
A
#
# COMPACT_ATOMS: atom_id res chain seq x y z
N LEU A 1 4.85 10.73 -5.05
CA LEU A 1 5.75 9.88 -5.82
C LEU A 1 4.99 8.75 -6.52
N LEU A 2 4.24 7.90 -5.80
CA LEU A 2 3.52 6.74 -6.34
C LEU A 2 2.44 7.15 -7.36
N LYS A 3 1.67 8.20 -7.08
CA LYS A 3 0.68 8.76 -8.01
C LYS A 3 1.32 9.23 -9.32
N THR A 4 2.42 9.96 -9.24
CA THR A 4 3.16 10.43 -10.43
C THR A 4 3.66 9.24 -11.24
N PHE A 5 4.24 8.23 -10.59
CA PHE A 5 4.69 7.01 -11.24
C PHE A 5 3.55 6.31 -11.99
N ALA A 6 2.40 6.09 -11.33
CA ALA A 6 1.24 5.45 -11.96
C ALA A 6 0.78 6.21 -13.21
N LEU A 7 0.60 7.52 -13.09
CA LEU A 7 0.13 8.36 -14.20
C LEU A 7 1.12 8.40 -15.36
N THR A 8 2.43 8.46 -15.08
CA THR A 8 3.49 8.47 -16.13
C THR A 8 3.49 7.16 -16.94
N HIS A 9 3.11 6.04 -16.32
CA HIS A 9 3.07 4.72 -16.97
C HIS A 9 1.69 4.36 -17.54
N GLY A 10 0.71 5.26 -17.43
CA GLY A 10 -0.66 4.99 -17.89
C GLY A 10 -1.40 3.97 -17.01
N TYR A 11 -1.00 3.79 -15.76
CA TYR A 11 -1.64 2.90 -14.81
C TYR A 11 -2.81 3.58 -14.10
N VAL A 12 -3.82 2.82 -13.72
CA VAL A 12 -4.93 3.32 -12.92
C VAL A 12 -4.47 3.50 -11.48
N TYR A 13 -4.49 4.74 -10.98
CA TYR A 13 -4.14 5.05 -9.60
C TYR A 13 -5.39 5.09 -8.73
N VAL A 14 -5.41 4.30 -7.66
CA VAL A 14 -6.52 4.22 -6.69
C VAL A 14 -6.00 4.54 -5.30
N SER A 15 -6.60 5.54 -4.66
CA SER A 15 -6.25 5.96 -3.29
C SER A 15 -7.51 6.15 -2.46
N PRO A 16 -7.68 5.42 -1.34
CA PRO A 16 -8.81 5.65 -0.42
C PRO A 16 -8.89 7.07 0.11
N ASP A 17 -7.76 7.75 0.29
CA ASP A 17 -7.74 9.14 0.77
C ASP A 17 -8.22 10.11 -0.30
N ASP A 18 -7.82 9.94 -1.58
CA ASP A 18 -8.34 10.74 -2.70
C ASP A 18 -9.86 10.53 -2.86
N ILE A 19 -10.31 9.27 -2.83
CA ILE A 19 -11.74 8.92 -2.93
C ILE A 19 -12.54 9.52 -1.76
N ARG A 20 -12.00 9.46 -0.55
CA ARG A 20 -12.66 10.06 0.63
C ARG A 20 -12.81 11.56 0.46
N LYS A 21 -11.78 12.23 -0.06
CA LYS A 21 -11.84 13.65 -0.37
C LYS A 21 -12.92 13.98 -1.43
N GLU A 22 -13.02 13.15 -2.47
CA GLU A 22 -14.06 13.30 -3.51
C GLU A 22 -15.48 13.15 -2.93
N LEU A 23 -15.70 12.11 -2.09
CA LEU A 23 -17.03 11.78 -1.57
C LEU A 23 -17.49 12.68 -0.42
N THR A 24 -16.58 13.26 0.34
CA THR A 24 -16.91 14.00 1.58
C THR A 24 -16.40 15.44 1.59
N GLY A 25 -15.63 15.84 0.58
CA GLY A 25 -14.91 17.12 0.55
C GLY A 25 -13.70 17.17 1.50
N ASN A 26 -13.46 16.11 2.30
CA ASN A 26 -12.39 16.08 3.29
C ASN A 26 -11.86 14.65 3.48
N GLU A 27 -10.56 14.47 3.26
CA GLU A 27 -9.87 13.18 3.40
C GLU A 27 -9.80 12.62 4.83
N ILE A 28 -10.15 13.43 5.85
CA ILE A 28 -10.17 13.01 7.27
C ILE A 28 -11.54 12.44 7.66
N ASN A 29 -12.58 12.74 6.90
CA ASN A 29 -13.94 12.39 7.23
C ASN A 29 -14.18 10.87 7.09
N GLN A 30 -14.31 10.17 8.21
CA GLN A 30 -14.52 8.72 8.26
C GLN A 30 -16.00 8.30 8.21
N THR A 31 -16.95 9.25 8.15
CA THR A 31 -18.39 8.96 8.21
C THR A 31 -18.89 8.10 7.06
N ARG A 32 -18.22 8.14 5.91
CA ARG A 32 -18.54 7.38 4.69
C ARG A 32 -17.49 6.32 4.35
N ASN A 33 -16.84 5.74 5.36
CA ASN A 33 -15.72 4.81 5.11
C ASN A 33 -16.14 3.55 4.33
N ALA A 34 -17.37 3.07 4.51
CA ALA A 34 -17.91 1.94 3.73
C ALA A 34 -18.01 2.30 2.24
N ASP A 35 -18.57 3.47 1.91
CA ASP A 35 -18.70 3.93 0.53
C ASP A 35 -17.33 4.15 -0.13
N VAL A 36 -16.34 4.62 0.64
CA VAL A 36 -14.96 4.78 0.16
C VAL A 36 -14.38 3.43 -0.27
N TRP A 37 -14.56 2.39 0.53
CA TRP A 37 -14.04 1.07 0.20
C TRP A 37 -14.81 0.39 -0.93
N GLU A 38 -16.12 0.63 -1.04
CA GLU A 38 -16.91 0.20 -2.20
C GLU A 38 -16.37 0.83 -3.49
N GLU A 39 -16.11 2.12 -3.48
CA GLU A 39 -15.53 2.85 -4.62
C GLU A 39 -14.09 2.40 -4.93
N VAL A 40 -13.27 2.10 -3.91
CA VAL A 40 -11.93 1.49 -4.10
C VAL A 40 -12.05 0.17 -4.86
N HIS A 41 -12.96 -0.71 -4.44
CA HIS A 41 -13.18 -2.00 -5.10
C HIS A 41 -13.64 -1.81 -6.55
N GLU A 42 -14.56 -0.88 -6.80
CA GLU A 42 -15.05 -0.62 -8.16
C GLU A 42 -13.95 -0.09 -9.08
N ARG A 43 -13.18 0.91 -8.64
CA ARG A 43 -12.05 1.45 -9.43
C ARG A 43 -10.96 0.41 -9.67
N CYS A 44 -10.68 -0.44 -8.70
CA CYS A 44 -9.74 -1.55 -8.90
C CYS A 44 -10.28 -2.56 -9.94
N ARG A 45 -11.55 -2.93 -9.84
CA ARG A 45 -12.21 -3.84 -10.79
C ARG A 45 -12.20 -3.31 -12.22
N GLU A 46 -12.58 -2.04 -12.40
CA GLU A 46 -12.55 -1.39 -13.71
C GLU A 46 -11.13 -1.24 -14.25
N GLY A 47 -10.20 -0.85 -13.38
CA GLY A 47 -8.80 -0.67 -13.75
C GLY A 47 -8.14 -1.96 -14.21
N LEU A 48 -8.43 -3.09 -13.56
CA LEU A 48 -7.88 -4.40 -13.92
C LEU A 48 -8.39 -4.89 -15.29
N ARG A 49 -9.58 -4.48 -15.72
CA ARG A 49 -10.08 -4.79 -17.08
C ARG A 49 -9.28 -4.08 -18.17
N ASN A 50 -8.67 -2.96 -17.85
CA ASN A 50 -8.02 -2.06 -18.80
C ASN A 50 -6.48 -2.06 -18.66
N GLY A 51 -5.91 -2.74 -17.66
CA GLY A 51 -4.46 -2.79 -17.49
C GLY A 51 -4.01 -2.89 -16.02
N THR A 52 -2.98 -2.13 -15.68
CA THR A 52 -2.36 -2.18 -14.35
C THR A 52 -3.00 -1.19 -13.40
N VAL A 53 -3.27 -1.65 -12.18
CA VAL A 53 -3.75 -0.81 -11.07
C VAL A 53 -2.65 -0.60 -10.04
N VAL A 54 -2.52 0.62 -9.57
CA VAL A 54 -1.67 1.00 -8.43
C VAL A 54 -2.58 1.42 -7.28
N LEU A 55 -2.69 0.58 -6.26
CA LEU A 55 -3.43 0.86 -5.04
C LEU A 55 -2.51 1.45 -3.98
N ASP A 56 -2.71 2.72 -3.64
CA ASP A 56 -1.95 3.45 -2.62
C ASP A 56 -2.75 3.52 -1.30
N SER A 57 -2.46 2.63 -0.39
CA SER A 57 -3.17 2.51 0.89
C SER A 57 -2.25 2.04 2.01
N THR A 58 -2.51 2.50 3.23
CA THR A 58 -1.70 2.19 4.42
C THR A 58 -1.73 0.71 4.84
N MET A 59 -2.77 -0.03 4.59
CA MET A 59 -2.99 -1.48 4.79
C MET A 59 -2.15 -2.16 5.89
N VAL A 60 -2.16 -1.60 7.11
CA VAL A 60 -1.35 -2.10 8.23
C VAL A 60 -1.87 -3.40 8.86
N ASN A 61 -3.09 -3.80 8.53
CA ASN A 61 -3.74 -4.99 9.07
C ASN A 61 -3.67 -6.15 8.08
N THR A 62 -3.19 -7.31 8.52
CA THR A 62 -3.02 -8.52 7.71
C THR A 62 -4.33 -9.00 7.07
N GLU A 63 -5.44 -8.99 7.82
CA GLU A 63 -6.73 -9.44 7.28
C GLU A 63 -7.23 -8.52 6.16
N GLN A 64 -7.02 -7.21 6.31
CA GLN A 64 -7.34 -6.26 5.24
C GLN A 64 -6.49 -6.49 4.00
N ARG A 65 -5.17 -6.74 4.17
CA ARG A 65 -4.29 -7.07 3.05
C ARG A 65 -4.74 -8.34 2.33
N LYS A 66 -4.93 -9.44 3.07
CA LYS A 66 -5.39 -10.72 2.51
C LYS A 66 -6.72 -10.60 1.78
N SER A 67 -7.69 -9.90 2.38
CA SER A 67 -9.00 -9.67 1.76
C SER A 67 -8.88 -8.90 0.45
N MET A 68 -8.06 -7.85 0.41
CA MET A 68 -7.84 -7.08 -0.82
C MET A 68 -7.10 -7.90 -1.89
N LEU A 69 -6.06 -8.66 -1.50
CA LEU A 69 -5.34 -9.52 -2.44
C LEU A 69 -6.26 -10.58 -3.06
N ALA A 70 -7.11 -11.22 -2.25
CA ALA A 70 -8.11 -12.17 -2.73
C ALA A 70 -9.10 -11.50 -3.71
N PHE A 71 -9.59 -10.30 -3.36
CA PHE A 71 -10.47 -9.53 -4.24
C PHE A 71 -9.80 -9.20 -5.58
N LEU A 72 -8.55 -8.75 -5.57
CA LEU A 72 -7.81 -8.43 -6.81
C LEU A 72 -7.63 -9.66 -7.69
N ARG A 73 -7.30 -10.83 -7.08
CA ARG A 73 -7.20 -12.11 -7.80
C ARG A 73 -8.52 -12.51 -8.45
N GLU A 74 -9.61 -12.46 -7.70
CA GLU A 74 -10.96 -12.78 -8.20
C GLU A 74 -11.35 -11.89 -9.38
N HIS A 75 -10.84 -10.67 -9.45
CA HIS A 75 -11.15 -9.72 -10.53
C HIS A 75 -10.08 -9.61 -11.62
N GLY A 76 -9.19 -10.61 -11.71
CA GLY A 76 -8.30 -10.80 -12.85
C GLY A 76 -6.88 -10.26 -12.69
N ALA A 77 -6.43 -9.96 -11.48
CA ALA A 77 -5.02 -9.64 -11.26
C ALA A 77 -4.16 -10.89 -11.45
N GLU A 78 -3.41 -10.95 -12.55
CA GLU A 78 -2.50 -12.05 -12.87
C GLU A 78 -1.23 -12.00 -12.03
N HIS A 79 -0.74 -10.81 -11.74
CA HIS A 79 0.46 -10.58 -10.93
C HIS A 79 0.22 -9.46 -9.92
N ILE A 80 0.46 -9.73 -8.63
CA ILE A 80 0.32 -8.75 -7.55
C ILE A 80 1.66 -8.49 -6.89
N GLN A 81 2.13 -7.27 -7.03
CA GLN A 81 3.36 -6.79 -6.45
C GLN A 81 3.09 -5.91 -5.24
N GLY A 82 3.67 -6.28 -4.09
CA GLY A 82 3.67 -5.43 -2.90
C GLY A 82 4.88 -4.50 -2.89
N VAL A 83 4.66 -3.26 -2.45
CA VAL A 83 5.72 -2.29 -2.17
C VAL A 83 5.56 -1.84 -0.72
N TYR A 84 6.50 -2.23 0.12
CA TYR A 84 6.53 -1.87 1.54
C TYR A 84 7.61 -0.82 1.80
N CYS A 85 7.20 0.31 2.36
CA CYS A 85 8.10 1.38 2.78
C CYS A 85 8.38 1.24 4.28
N ASP A 86 9.54 0.69 4.64
CA ASP A 86 9.95 0.49 6.04
C ASP A 86 10.82 1.65 6.51
N ALA A 87 10.17 2.71 6.97
CA ALA A 87 10.85 3.85 7.57
C ALA A 87 10.87 3.74 9.11
N PRO A 88 11.95 4.19 9.78
CA PRO A 88 11.96 4.38 11.22
C PRO A 88 10.79 5.26 11.68
N PHE A 89 10.25 4.97 12.87
CA PHE A 89 9.09 5.72 13.37
C PHE A 89 9.42 7.20 13.58
N SER A 90 10.64 7.53 13.99
CA SER A 90 11.13 8.91 14.09
C SER A 90 11.06 9.65 12.76
N THR A 91 11.54 9.04 11.68
CA THR A 91 11.49 9.61 10.33
C THR A 91 10.05 9.78 9.84
N ALA A 92 9.18 8.82 10.15
CA ALA A 92 7.77 8.91 9.80
C ALA A 92 7.07 10.07 10.55
N LEU A 93 7.39 10.28 11.84
CA LEU A 93 6.88 11.40 12.64
C LEU A 93 7.37 12.75 12.11
N GLU A 94 8.67 12.87 11.82
CA GLU A 94 9.26 14.07 11.24
C GLU A 94 8.57 14.46 9.93
N ARG A 95 8.47 13.49 8.98
CA ARG A 95 7.78 13.73 7.72
C ARG A 95 6.29 14.04 7.87
N ASN A 96 5.65 13.49 8.91
CA ASN A 96 4.26 13.81 9.20
C ASN A 96 4.08 15.24 9.70
N SER A 97 5.05 15.80 10.46
CA SER A 97 5.00 17.19 10.94
C SER A 97 5.09 18.20 9.80
N ASP A 98 5.76 17.85 8.70
CA ASP A 98 5.96 18.71 7.54
C ASP A 98 4.80 18.66 6.53
N ARG A 99 3.78 17.83 6.81
CA ARG A 99 2.61 17.71 5.93
C ARG A 99 1.60 18.80 6.23
N GLU A 100 0.91 19.27 5.20
CA GLU A 100 -0.29 20.11 5.35
C GLU A 100 -1.33 19.44 6.25
N ARG A 101 -1.50 18.12 6.10
CA ARG A 101 -2.34 17.29 6.96
C ARG A 101 -1.48 16.49 7.93
N VAL A 102 -1.49 16.84 9.19
CA VAL A 102 -0.79 16.13 10.26
C VAL A 102 -1.69 15.01 10.82
N ILE A 103 -1.21 13.77 10.77
CA ILE A 103 -1.88 12.62 11.40
C ILE A 103 -1.57 12.64 12.91
N PRO A 104 -2.57 12.44 13.80
CA PRO A 104 -2.32 12.40 15.24
C PRO A 104 -1.29 11.33 15.61
N GLY A 105 -0.36 11.69 16.53
CA GLY A 105 0.75 10.80 16.91
C GLY A 105 0.30 9.44 17.47
N HIS A 106 -0.82 9.37 18.19
CA HIS A 106 -1.38 8.11 18.69
C HIS A 106 -1.86 7.20 17.56
N ALA A 107 -2.40 7.77 16.47
CA ALA A 107 -2.80 7.00 15.29
C ALA A 107 -1.57 6.45 14.56
N MET A 108 -0.53 7.26 14.40
CA MET A 108 0.74 6.80 13.82
C MET A 108 1.41 5.71 14.66
N ALA A 109 1.42 5.86 16.00
CA ALA A 109 1.96 4.86 16.90
C ALA A 109 1.20 3.52 16.78
N ARG A 110 -0.13 3.58 16.68
CA ARG A 110 -0.97 2.39 16.45
C ARG A 110 -0.63 1.73 15.11
N MET A 111 -0.54 2.49 14.03
CA MET A 111 -0.17 1.95 12.71
C MET A 111 1.21 1.29 12.73
N LYS A 112 2.21 1.96 13.33
CA LYS A 112 3.56 1.40 13.46
C LYS A 112 3.58 0.10 14.25
N ARG A 113 2.83 0.01 15.34
CA ARG A 113 2.71 -1.22 16.12
C ARG A 113 2.13 -2.35 15.26
N LEU A 114 1.00 -2.12 14.60
CA LEU A 114 0.35 -3.13 13.77
C LEU A 114 1.26 -3.66 12.66
N ILE A 115 1.93 -2.77 11.93
CA ILE A 115 2.82 -3.19 10.83
C ILE A 115 4.11 -3.84 11.33
N THR A 116 4.54 -3.53 12.56
CA THR A 116 5.72 -4.17 13.17
C THR A 116 5.39 -5.56 13.70
N GLU A 117 4.19 -5.74 14.28
CA GLU A 117 3.71 -7.03 14.77
C GLU A 117 3.39 -8.01 13.63
N ALA A 118 2.92 -7.49 12.49
CA ALA A 118 2.56 -8.28 11.32
C ALA A 118 2.94 -7.55 10.02
N PRO A 119 4.24 -7.54 9.67
CA PRO A 119 4.70 -6.96 8.41
C PRO A 119 4.09 -7.72 7.22
N PRO A 120 4.03 -7.10 6.03
CA PRO A 120 3.60 -7.80 4.83
C PRO A 120 4.51 -8.98 4.52
N GLU A 121 3.91 -10.10 4.08
CA GLU A 121 4.61 -11.31 3.68
C GLU A 121 4.06 -11.83 2.34
N THR A 122 4.91 -12.49 1.55
CA THR A 122 4.49 -13.12 0.28
C THR A 122 3.40 -14.16 0.49
N SER A 123 3.42 -14.85 1.64
CA SER A 123 2.40 -15.83 2.07
C SER A 123 0.98 -15.26 2.17
N GLU A 124 0.81 -13.94 2.19
CA GLU A 124 -0.50 -13.29 2.18
C GLU A 124 -1.19 -13.32 0.80
N GLY A 125 -0.44 -13.59 -0.28
CA GLY A 125 -0.95 -13.68 -1.66
C GLY A 125 -0.25 -12.76 -2.66
N PHE A 126 0.87 -12.14 -2.28
CA PHE A 126 1.73 -11.41 -3.21
C PHE A 126 2.58 -12.39 -4.05
N ASP A 127 2.78 -12.10 -5.34
CA ASP A 127 3.77 -12.81 -6.17
C ASP A 127 5.17 -12.27 -5.93
N SER A 128 5.27 -10.98 -5.59
CA SER A 128 6.51 -10.34 -5.20
C SER A 128 6.27 -9.25 -4.17
N LEU A 129 7.24 -9.07 -3.27
CA LEU A 129 7.21 -8.04 -2.25
C LEU A 129 8.57 -7.34 -2.19
N PHE A 130 8.55 -6.03 -2.35
CA PHE A 130 9.74 -5.18 -2.33
C PHE A 130 9.70 -4.27 -1.12
N THR A 131 10.75 -4.31 -0.30
CA THR A 131 10.89 -3.43 0.86
C THR A 131 11.91 -2.34 0.56
N PHE A 132 11.50 -1.10 0.77
CA PHE A 132 12.32 0.09 0.61
C PHE A 132 12.53 0.77 1.96
N ASP A 133 13.72 1.33 2.17
CA ASP A 133 14.02 2.12 3.37
C ASP A 133 13.50 3.57 3.27
N GLU A 134 13.80 4.36 4.29
CA GLU A 134 13.40 5.76 4.39
C GLU A 134 13.98 6.68 3.32
N TYR A 135 15.02 6.24 2.61
CA TYR A 135 15.66 6.96 1.51
C TYR A 135 15.17 6.51 0.14
N GLY A 136 14.30 5.48 0.10
CA GLY A 136 13.81 4.88 -1.13
C GLY A 136 14.79 3.89 -1.76
N ALA A 137 15.78 3.40 -0.99
CA ALA A 137 16.65 2.34 -1.44
C ALA A 137 15.98 0.97 -1.22
N LEU A 138 16.06 0.09 -2.22
CA LEU A 138 15.59 -1.28 -2.11
C LEU A 138 16.49 -2.05 -1.13
N VAL A 139 15.90 -2.58 -0.06
CA VAL A 139 16.63 -3.32 0.98
C VAL A 139 16.29 -4.82 1.00
N ARG A 140 15.13 -5.20 0.49
CA ARG A 140 14.71 -6.60 0.39
C ARG A 140 13.77 -6.80 -0.81
N ALA A 141 13.96 -7.90 -1.51
CA ALA A 141 13.06 -8.38 -2.55
C ALA A 141 12.73 -9.85 -2.29
N GLU A 142 11.46 -10.17 -2.26
CA GLU A 142 10.91 -11.51 -2.06
C GLU A 142 10.03 -11.83 -3.26
N MET A 143 10.19 -13.01 -3.83
CA MET A 143 9.43 -13.46 -4.99
C MET A 143 8.99 -14.89 -4.80
N MET A 144 7.78 -15.23 -5.23
CA MET A 144 7.31 -16.59 -5.33
C MET A 144 7.76 -17.16 -6.67
N HIS A 145 8.54 -18.24 -6.64
CA HIS A 145 8.97 -18.97 -7.83
C HIS A 145 8.67 -20.46 -7.65
N ASP A 146 7.84 -21.03 -8.55
CA ASP A 146 7.40 -22.42 -8.50
C ASP A 146 6.87 -22.87 -7.12
N GLY A 147 6.11 -21.97 -6.46
CA GLY A 147 5.55 -22.22 -5.13
C GLY A 147 6.55 -22.13 -3.97
N GLN A 148 7.78 -21.72 -4.23
CA GLN A 148 8.82 -21.48 -3.22
C GLN A 148 9.16 -19.99 -3.13
N GLU A 149 9.34 -19.51 -1.91
CA GLU A 149 9.83 -18.16 -1.67
C GLU A 149 11.33 -18.07 -1.92
N VAL A 150 11.71 -17.08 -2.75
CA VAL A 150 13.10 -16.69 -2.97
C VAL A 150 13.28 -15.26 -2.49
N ALA A 151 14.06 -15.08 -1.43
CA ALA A 151 14.33 -13.75 -0.87
C ALA A 151 15.78 -13.32 -1.13
N ARG A 152 15.97 -12.03 -1.43
CA ARG A 152 17.28 -11.38 -1.51
C ARG A 152 17.31 -10.13 -0.63
N GLU A 153 18.32 -10.02 0.19
CA GLU A 153 18.61 -8.81 0.95
C GLU A 153 19.71 -7.99 0.26
N PHE A 154 19.52 -6.69 0.23
CA PHE A 154 20.45 -5.73 -0.35
C PHE A 154 21.12 -4.96 0.78
N LYS A 155 22.46 -4.87 0.74
CA LYS A 155 23.20 -4.09 1.73
C LYS A 155 22.83 -2.63 1.62
N LYS A 156 22.46 -2.02 2.76
CA LYS A 156 22.35 -0.55 2.85
C LYS A 156 23.75 0.02 2.61
N PHE A 157 23.93 0.73 1.49
CA PHE A 157 25.10 1.58 1.31
C PHE A 157 24.89 2.80 2.20
N ARG A 158 25.78 2.97 3.19
CA ARG A 158 25.81 4.18 4.03
C ARG A 158 26.59 5.27 3.31
#